data_b8472e7ec78080fa6a5b8b35a98ef42d
#
_entry.id   b8472e7ec78080fa6a5b8b35a98ef42d
#
_cell.length_a   1.000
_cell.length_b   1.000
_cell.length_c   1.000
_cell.angle_alpha   90.00
_cell.angle_beta   90.00
_cell.angle_gamma   90.00
#
_symmetry.space_group_name_H-M   'P 1'
#
loop_
_entity.id
_entity.type
_entity.pdbx_description
1 polymer ?
#
loop_
_entity_poly.entity_id
_entity_poly.type
_entity_poly.pdbx_seq_one_letter_code
_entity_poly.pdbx_strand_id
1 'polypeptide(L)'
;MKSIIKTILATLVMALSLISCRNSEDPIVESPNELSGLQLIKEFSNDKHIIELYSASGKLSQGYHEISLRIKNKATGQYENNATIDWTPTMHMTSMSHSCPKSAVSKPLGNNLYKGYIVFTMAQNASEYWDLKVNYTIDGISHTATTVLDVPATTKRVVTSFKGSDNTKYILAYIEPKNPKVATNDFVVGVWKMVDMNTFAVVDGYTVKIDPRMPSMGNHTSPNNMHATQKNAGGLYFGKLSLTMSGYWKINLQLADQSGTILKGEEINDSTPASSIYFELEF
;
A
#
# COMPACT_ATOMS: atom_id res chain seq x y z
N MET A 1 -21.15 82.18 -10.94
CA MET A 1 -20.83 80.94 -11.72
C MET A 1 -19.49 80.27 -11.32
N LYS A 2 -18.42 81.02 -11.10
CA LYS A 2 -17.09 80.42 -10.75
C LYS A 2 -17.03 79.80 -9.33
N SER A 3 -17.89 80.17 -8.38
CA SER A 3 -17.94 79.63 -7.02
C SER A 3 -18.65 78.27 -6.94
N ILE A 4 -19.74 78.10 -7.69
CA ILE A 4 -20.55 76.86 -7.71
C ILE A 4 -19.78 75.71 -8.34
N ILE A 5 -18.97 76.01 -9.40
CA ILE A 5 -18.18 74.97 -10.08
C ILE A 5 -17.03 74.44 -9.16
N LYS A 6 -16.46 75.31 -8.30
CA LYS A 6 -15.43 74.86 -7.32
C LYS A 6 -16.00 73.97 -6.24
N THR A 7 -17.25 74.22 -5.78
CA THR A 7 -17.92 73.40 -4.77
C THR A 7 -18.32 72.04 -5.32
N ILE A 8 -18.81 71.99 -6.57
CA ILE A 8 -19.16 70.72 -7.22
C ILE A 8 -17.92 69.88 -7.52
N LEU A 9 -16.80 70.49 -7.88
CA LEU A 9 -15.54 69.76 -8.09
C LEU A 9 -14.93 69.22 -6.79
N ALA A 10 -15.07 69.95 -5.69
CA ALA A 10 -14.59 69.50 -4.35
C ALA A 10 -15.43 68.32 -3.81
N THR A 11 -16.74 68.34 -4.01
CA THR A 11 -17.63 67.24 -3.62
C THR A 11 -17.46 65.97 -4.49
N LEU A 12 -17.11 66.11 -5.75
CA LEU A 12 -16.86 64.98 -6.64
C LEU A 12 -15.52 64.29 -6.34
N VAL A 13 -14.50 65.02 -5.95
CA VAL A 13 -13.21 64.45 -5.54
C VAL A 13 -13.30 63.72 -4.18
N MET A 14 -14.18 64.18 -3.27
CA MET A 14 -14.38 63.54 -1.97
C MET A 14 -15.25 62.26 -2.04
N ALA A 15 -16.06 62.09 -3.11
CA ALA A 15 -16.85 60.89 -3.35
C ALA A 15 -16.08 59.77 -4.03
N LEU A 16 -14.90 60.02 -4.62
CA LEU A 16 -14.05 59.00 -5.25
C LEU A 16 -13.05 58.34 -4.29
N SER A 17 -12.91 58.81 -3.05
CA SER A 17 -11.97 58.23 -2.08
C SER A 17 -12.57 57.18 -1.14
N LEU A 18 -13.82 56.76 -1.34
CA LEU A 18 -14.50 55.71 -0.53
C LEU A 18 -14.70 54.37 -1.24
N ILE A 19 -14.08 54.15 -2.40
CA ILE A 19 -14.13 52.88 -3.13
C ILE A 19 -12.73 52.26 -3.16
N SER A 20 -12.13 52.09 -2.00
CA SER A 20 -10.91 51.30 -1.93
C SER A 20 -10.79 50.64 -0.56
N CYS A 21 -11.56 49.63 -0.34
CA CYS A 21 -11.29 48.47 0.54
C CYS A 21 -12.31 47.39 0.20
N ARG A 22 -12.16 46.79 -0.96
CA ARG A 22 -12.53 45.39 -1.07
C ARG A 22 -11.32 44.63 -0.54
N ASN A 23 -11.44 44.15 0.71
CA ASN A 23 -10.69 42.98 1.11
C ASN A 23 -11.09 41.86 0.17
N SER A 24 -10.29 41.64 -0.88
CA SER A 24 -10.23 40.34 -1.49
C SER A 24 -9.62 39.44 -0.43
N GLU A 25 -10.46 38.81 0.39
CA GLU A 25 -10.06 37.60 1.04
C GLU A 25 -9.76 36.64 -0.12
N ASP A 26 -8.50 36.54 -0.49
CA ASP A 26 -8.05 35.42 -1.31
C ASP A 26 -8.58 34.16 -0.61
N PRO A 27 -9.26 33.27 -1.37
CA PRO A 27 -9.74 32.04 -0.75
C PRO A 27 -8.51 31.37 -0.10
N ILE A 28 -8.58 31.15 1.21
CA ILE A 28 -7.59 30.37 1.94
C ILE A 28 -7.64 29.00 1.26
N VAL A 29 -6.71 28.74 0.36
CA VAL A 29 -6.50 27.41 -0.19
C VAL A 29 -5.94 26.63 0.99
N GLU A 30 -6.84 25.93 1.72
CA GLU A 30 -6.42 25.00 2.75
C GLU A 30 -5.44 24.01 2.11
N SER A 31 -4.23 24.03 2.63
CA SER A 31 -3.21 23.06 2.21
C SER A 31 -3.80 21.66 2.42
N PRO A 32 -3.81 20.77 1.41
CA PRO A 32 -4.42 19.45 1.55
C PRO A 32 -3.84 18.77 2.79
N ASN A 33 -4.70 18.23 3.66
CA ASN A 33 -4.25 17.46 4.81
C ASN A 33 -3.51 16.21 4.31
N GLU A 34 -2.18 16.22 4.40
CA GLU A 34 -1.31 15.14 3.93
C GLU A 34 -1.67 13.77 4.52
N LEU A 35 -2.31 13.74 5.68
CA LEU A 35 -2.74 12.55 6.39
C LEU A 35 -4.21 12.18 6.12
N SER A 36 -4.88 12.86 5.19
CA SER A 36 -6.27 12.53 4.86
C SER A 36 -6.40 11.05 4.47
N GLY A 37 -7.32 10.32 5.16
CA GLY A 37 -7.52 8.88 4.95
C GLY A 37 -6.42 7.98 5.52
N LEU A 38 -5.46 8.52 6.29
CA LEU A 38 -4.42 7.77 6.95
C LEU A 38 -4.59 7.82 8.48
N GLN A 39 -4.26 6.71 9.13
CA GLN A 39 -4.26 6.57 10.59
C GLN A 39 -2.87 6.14 11.06
N LEU A 40 -2.48 6.62 12.24
CA LEU A 40 -1.20 6.27 12.85
C LEU A 40 -1.15 4.78 13.20
N ILE A 41 -0.13 4.09 12.69
CA ILE A 41 0.21 2.72 13.09
C ILE A 41 1.06 2.78 14.36
N LYS A 42 2.15 3.54 14.29
CA LYS A 42 3.14 3.60 15.37
C LYS A 42 4.02 4.83 15.27
N GLU A 43 4.41 5.34 16.43
CA GLU A 43 5.46 6.33 16.61
C GLU A 43 6.65 5.69 17.32
N PHE A 44 7.87 5.98 16.87
CA PHE A 44 9.12 5.56 17.49
C PHE A 44 10.22 6.57 17.19
N SER A 45 11.34 6.49 17.85
CA SER A 45 12.33 7.55 17.72
C SER A 45 13.76 7.06 17.96
N ASN A 46 14.71 7.85 17.48
CA ASN A 46 16.11 7.87 17.98
C ASN A 46 16.38 9.18 18.73
N ASP A 47 17.65 9.48 18.99
CA ASP A 47 18.02 10.69 19.76
C ASP A 47 17.63 12.01 19.08
N LYS A 48 17.55 12.05 17.75
CA LYS A 48 17.35 13.27 16.94
C LYS A 48 15.96 13.40 16.37
N HIS A 49 15.30 12.28 16.00
CA HIS A 49 14.07 12.29 15.22
C HIS A 49 13.01 11.38 15.80
N ILE A 50 11.77 11.73 15.51
CA ILE A 50 10.57 10.90 15.70
C ILE A 50 10.15 10.41 14.31
N ILE A 51 9.89 9.12 14.18
CA ILE A 51 9.36 8.48 12.98
C ILE A 51 7.92 8.09 13.25
N GLU A 52 7.01 8.53 12.40
CA GLU A 52 5.59 8.24 12.45
C GLU A 52 5.23 7.34 11.26
N LEU A 53 4.64 6.18 11.50
CA LEU A 53 4.15 5.25 10.47
C LEU A 53 2.64 5.33 10.37
N TYR A 54 2.11 5.34 9.15
CA TYR A 54 0.69 5.46 8.85
C TYR A 54 0.26 4.41 7.82
N SER A 55 -1.00 3.98 7.92
CA SER A 55 -1.71 3.25 6.87
C SER A 55 -3.17 3.69 6.82
N ALA A 56 -3.93 3.25 5.82
CA ALA A 56 -5.36 3.56 5.73
C ALA A 56 -6.16 3.05 6.95
N SER A 57 -5.74 1.94 7.58
CA SER A 57 -6.42 1.34 8.73
C SER A 57 -5.79 1.67 10.09
N GLY A 58 -4.58 2.26 10.13
CA GLY A 58 -3.78 2.41 11.34
C GLY A 58 -3.29 1.09 11.94
N LYS A 59 -3.42 -0.03 11.23
CA LYS A 59 -3.06 -1.38 11.67
C LYS A 59 -2.29 -2.11 10.60
N LEU A 60 -1.47 -3.07 11.03
CA LEU A 60 -0.81 -4.04 10.18
C LEU A 60 -1.39 -5.45 10.47
N SER A 61 -1.16 -6.35 9.55
CA SER A 61 -1.46 -7.77 9.66
C SER A 61 -0.61 -8.54 8.64
N GLN A 62 -0.70 -9.83 8.64
CA GLN A 62 -0.17 -10.63 7.53
C GLN A 62 -0.75 -10.15 6.19
N GLY A 63 0.08 -10.04 5.14
CA GLY A 63 -0.33 -9.59 3.80
C GLY A 63 0.33 -8.30 3.35
N TYR A 64 -0.22 -7.67 2.31
CA TYR A 64 0.28 -6.46 1.68
C TYR A 64 -0.22 -5.20 2.39
N HIS A 65 0.69 -4.28 2.70
CA HIS A 65 0.38 -2.99 3.32
C HIS A 65 1.09 -1.85 2.61
N GLU A 66 0.33 -0.87 2.15
CA GLU A 66 0.87 0.45 1.83
C GLU A 66 1.12 1.20 3.13
N ILE A 67 2.35 1.67 3.30
CA ILE A 67 2.79 2.37 4.50
C ILE A 67 3.32 3.74 4.09
N SER A 68 2.85 4.75 4.80
CA SER A 68 3.38 6.11 4.71
C SER A 68 4.15 6.42 5.97
N LEU A 69 5.23 7.22 5.85
CA LEU A 69 5.99 7.65 7.02
C LEU A 69 6.36 9.14 6.92
N ARG A 70 6.54 9.77 8.10
CA ARG A 70 7.12 11.09 8.26
C ARG A 70 8.25 11.03 9.28
N ILE A 71 9.20 11.91 9.13
CA ILE A 71 10.33 12.10 10.05
C ILE A 71 10.22 13.50 10.63
N LYS A 72 10.10 13.61 11.95
CA LYS A 72 10.02 14.88 12.68
C LYS A 72 11.31 15.12 13.45
N ASN A 73 11.90 16.29 13.28
CA ASN A 73 13.08 16.70 14.03
C ASN A 73 12.68 17.11 15.45
N LYS A 74 13.29 16.48 16.46
CA LYS A 74 12.95 16.71 17.87
C LYS A 74 13.32 18.13 18.36
N ALA A 75 14.40 18.70 17.81
CA ALA A 75 14.88 20.00 18.26
C ALA A 75 14.05 21.15 17.67
N THR A 76 13.62 21.03 16.42
CA THR A 76 12.89 22.09 15.71
C THR A 76 11.38 21.88 15.68
N GLY A 77 10.92 20.65 15.87
CA GLY A 77 9.52 20.25 15.72
C GLY A 77 9.04 20.19 14.27
N GLN A 78 9.91 20.44 13.29
CA GLN A 78 9.57 20.45 11.87
C GLN A 78 9.72 19.05 11.25
N TYR A 79 8.96 18.79 10.17
CA TYR A 79 9.08 17.55 9.40
C TYR A 79 10.18 17.66 8.34
N GLU A 80 10.99 16.61 8.26
CA GLU A 80 12.06 16.49 7.28
C GLU A 80 11.49 16.15 5.91
N ASN A 81 11.85 16.91 4.91
CA ASN A 81 11.30 16.81 3.56
C ASN A 81 12.30 16.40 2.48
N ASN A 82 13.56 16.16 2.83
CA ASN A 82 14.66 15.84 1.92
C ASN A 82 15.40 14.55 2.29
N ALA A 83 14.82 13.70 3.15
CA ALA A 83 15.46 12.46 3.55
C ALA A 83 15.48 11.43 2.40
N THR A 84 16.61 10.72 2.27
CA THR A 84 16.69 9.45 1.53
C THR A 84 16.49 8.33 2.53
N ILE A 85 15.53 7.44 2.26
CA ILE A 85 15.08 6.43 3.22
C ILE A 85 15.20 5.04 2.61
N ASP A 86 15.76 4.10 3.38
CA ASP A 86 15.62 2.67 3.20
C ASP A 86 15.07 2.03 4.47
N TRP A 87 14.20 1.05 4.31
CA TRP A 87 13.62 0.30 5.41
C TRP A 87 13.84 -1.19 5.27
N THR A 88 14.03 -1.86 6.39
CA THR A 88 14.25 -3.31 6.42
C THR A 88 13.31 -3.92 7.45
N PRO A 89 12.18 -4.52 6.99
CA PRO A 89 11.37 -5.38 7.85
C PRO A 89 12.11 -6.70 8.08
N THR A 90 12.20 -7.15 9.32
CA THR A 90 12.86 -8.41 9.70
C THR A 90 11.93 -9.22 10.57
N MET A 91 11.67 -10.47 10.16
CA MET A 91 11.02 -11.48 10.99
C MET A 91 12.08 -12.21 11.82
N HIS A 92 11.98 -12.08 13.12
CA HIS A 92 12.81 -12.82 14.06
C HIS A 92 12.10 -14.10 14.46
N MET A 93 12.70 -15.23 14.10
CA MET A 93 12.22 -16.56 14.42
C MET A 93 13.17 -17.24 15.41
N THR A 94 12.74 -18.31 16.03
CA THR A 94 13.51 -19.04 17.03
C THR A 94 14.89 -19.49 16.52
N SER A 95 15.02 -19.86 15.25
CA SER A 95 16.24 -20.42 14.67
C SER A 95 16.87 -19.61 13.54
N MET A 96 16.16 -18.59 13.03
CA MET A 96 16.61 -17.79 11.90
C MET A 96 15.91 -16.44 11.87
N SER A 97 16.39 -15.56 10.99
CA SER A 97 15.68 -14.33 10.64
C SER A 97 15.59 -14.18 9.13
N HIS A 98 14.54 -13.55 8.65
CA HIS A 98 14.37 -13.24 7.23
C HIS A 98 13.60 -11.93 7.03
N SER A 99 13.73 -11.36 5.86
CA SER A 99 12.92 -10.22 5.45
C SER A 99 11.68 -10.67 4.64
N CYS A 100 11.01 -9.73 4.01
CA CYS A 100 9.85 -9.96 3.15
C CYS A 100 9.86 -9.00 1.95
N PRO A 101 9.00 -9.19 0.93
CA PRO A 101 8.90 -8.27 -0.18
C PRO A 101 8.55 -6.85 0.31
N LYS A 102 9.27 -5.88 -0.22
CA LYS A 102 9.10 -4.45 0.10
C LYS A 102 9.41 -3.60 -1.13
N SER A 103 8.83 -2.42 -1.22
CA SER A 103 9.27 -1.42 -2.20
C SER A 103 10.41 -0.55 -1.65
N ALA A 104 11.10 0.14 -2.55
CA ALA A 104 11.80 1.35 -2.17
C ALA A 104 10.82 2.37 -1.56
N VAL A 105 11.34 3.23 -0.70
CA VAL A 105 10.57 4.33 -0.12
C VAL A 105 10.72 5.55 -1.04
N SER A 106 9.60 6.08 -1.49
CA SER A 106 9.55 7.26 -2.35
C SER A 106 8.78 8.40 -1.68
N LYS A 107 9.16 9.63 -2.03
CA LYS A 107 8.45 10.83 -1.59
C LYS A 107 7.67 11.41 -2.76
N PRO A 108 6.34 11.57 -2.66
CA PRO A 108 5.58 12.36 -3.61
C PRO A 108 6.00 13.83 -3.58
N LEU A 109 5.99 14.49 -4.74
CA LEU A 109 6.30 15.91 -4.83
C LEU A 109 5.31 16.75 -3.99
N GLY A 110 5.84 17.70 -3.23
CA GLY A 110 5.04 18.73 -2.55
C GLY A 110 4.53 18.40 -1.15
N ASN A 111 4.91 17.26 -0.54
CA ASN A 111 4.55 16.96 0.84
C ASN A 111 5.69 16.32 1.64
N ASN A 112 5.48 16.10 2.98
CA ASN A 112 6.46 15.47 3.88
C ASN A 112 6.22 13.96 4.06
N LEU A 113 5.38 13.35 3.21
CA LEU A 113 4.94 11.98 3.36
C LEU A 113 5.71 11.07 2.42
N TYR A 114 6.52 10.20 2.97
CA TYR A 114 7.26 9.16 2.26
C TYR A 114 6.39 7.91 2.16
N LYS A 115 6.41 7.20 1.03
CA LYS A 115 5.50 6.07 0.78
C LYS A 115 6.23 4.85 0.24
N GLY A 116 5.73 3.69 0.61
CA GLY A 116 6.13 2.40 0.06
C GLY A 116 5.18 1.30 0.51
N TYR A 117 5.52 0.05 0.22
CA TYR A 117 4.76 -1.10 0.69
C TYR A 117 5.67 -2.14 1.34
N ILE A 118 5.09 -2.93 2.23
CA ILE A 118 5.68 -4.13 2.84
C ILE A 118 4.66 -5.27 2.72
N VAL A 119 5.14 -6.48 2.43
CA VAL A 119 4.30 -7.69 2.37
C VAL A 119 4.72 -8.65 3.48
N PHE A 120 4.02 -8.59 4.59
CA PHE A 120 4.28 -9.50 5.71
C PHE A 120 3.85 -10.92 5.34
N THR A 121 4.81 -11.80 5.08
CA THR A 121 4.56 -13.16 4.56
C THR A 121 4.03 -14.12 5.62
N MET A 122 4.17 -13.79 6.89
CA MET A 122 3.66 -14.55 8.02
C MET A 122 3.28 -13.63 9.18
N ALA A 123 2.41 -14.13 10.05
CA ALA A 123 2.03 -13.44 11.27
C ALA A 123 3.08 -13.63 12.37
N GLN A 124 3.08 -12.73 13.33
CA GLN A 124 3.78 -12.92 14.60
C GLN A 124 3.11 -14.00 15.45
N ASN A 125 3.83 -14.51 16.42
CA ASN A 125 3.33 -15.37 17.49
C ASN A 125 4.01 -15.00 18.84
N ALA A 126 3.87 -15.83 19.85
CA ALA A 126 4.40 -15.54 21.20
C ALA A 126 5.93 -15.40 21.27
N SER A 127 6.68 -16.02 20.33
CA SER A 127 8.14 -16.06 20.32
C SER A 127 8.77 -15.46 19.07
N GLU A 128 7.97 -15.17 18.06
CA GLU A 128 8.43 -14.70 16.74
C GLU A 128 7.72 -13.40 16.39
N TYR A 129 8.48 -12.41 15.96
CA TYR A 129 7.97 -11.05 15.77
C TYR A 129 8.65 -10.35 14.61
N TRP A 130 7.99 -9.34 14.08
CA TRP A 130 8.54 -8.42 13.09
C TRP A 130 9.13 -7.19 13.77
N ASP A 131 10.30 -6.75 13.32
CA ASP A 131 10.76 -5.40 13.51
C ASP A 131 10.85 -4.64 12.17
N LEU A 132 10.93 -3.33 12.27
CA LEU A 132 11.22 -2.44 11.16
C LEU A 132 12.39 -1.55 11.53
N LYS A 133 13.49 -1.72 10.82
CA LYS A 133 14.63 -0.82 10.85
C LYS A 133 14.49 0.20 9.71
N VAL A 134 14.47 1.47 10.07
CA VAL A 134 14.44 2.60 9.12
C VAL A 134 15.82 3.26 9.15
N ASN A 135 16.55 3.16 8.03
CA ASN A 135 17.78 3.90 7.79
C ASN A 135 17.46 5.10 6.93
N TYR A 136 17.96 6.27 7.27
CA TYR A 136 17.70 7.47 6.50
C TYR A 136 18.87 8.46 6.59
N THR A 137 19.02 9.24 5.53
CA THR A 137 20.07 10.27 5.43
C THR A 137 19.41 11.62 5.21
N ILE A 138 19.76 12.59 6.04
CA ILE A 138 19.34 14.00 5.96
C ILE A 138 20.61 14.84 5.92
N ASP A 139 20.75 15.72 4.92
CA ASP A 139 21.90 16.61 4.72
C ASP A 139 23.26 15.86 4.81
N GLY A 140 23.31 14.65 4.25
CA GLY A 140 24.51 13.81 4.24
C GLY A 140 24.81 13.07 5.56
N ILE A 141 23.98 13.25 6.60
CA ILE A 141 24.14 12.59 7.89
C ILE A 141 23.19 11.39 7.95
N SER A 142 23.75 10.21 8.23
CA SER A 142 23.00 8.97 8.35
C SER A 142 22.46 8.76 9.75
N HIS A 143 21.22 8.30 9.81
CA HIS A 143 20.47 7.99 11.02
C HIS A 143 19.80 6.62 10.91
N THR A 144 19.49 6.02 12.05
CA THR A 144 18.75 4.75 12.15
C THR A 144 17.75 4.82 13.30
N ALA A 145 16.58 4.24 13.09
CA ALA A 145 15.62 3.97 14.15
C ALA A 145 14.98 2.60 13.91
N THR A 146 14.69 1.86 14.98
CA THR A 146 14.10 0.51 14.91
C THR A 146 12.91 0.41 15.84
N THR A 147 11.88 -0.33 15.44
CA THR A 147 10.72 -0.63 16.28
C THR A 147 10.17 -2.01 15.98
N VAL A 148 9.62 -2.68 17.01
CA VAL A 148 8.81 -3.88 16.82
C VAL A 148 7.46 -3.50 16.28
N LEU A 149 6.96 -4.25 15.30
CA LEU A 149 5.65 -4.07 14.68
C LEU A 149 4.66 -5.12 15.22
N ASP A 150 3.40 -4.73 15.33
CA ASP A 150 2.29 -5.64 15.62
C ASP A 150 1.71 -6.15 14.29
N VAL A 151 1.93 -7.44 13.98
CA VAL A 151 1.54 -8.07 12.70
C VAL A 151 0.78 -9.38 12.99
N PRO A 152 -0.48 -9.30 13.44
CA PRO A 152 -1.30 -10.48 13.72
C PRO A 152 -1.67 -11.24 12.43
N ALA A 153 -2.12 -12.48 12.61
CA ALA A 153 -2.68 -13.29 11.54
C ALA A 153 -4.00 -12.68 11.01
N THR A 154 -4.25 -12.90 9.74
CA THR A 154 -5.56 -12.67 9.12
C THR A 154 -6.44 -13.90 9.23
N THR A 155 -7.76 -13.72 9.31
CA THR A 155 -8.72 -14.81 9.32
C THR A 155 -8.87 -15.50 7.96
N LYS A 156 -8.50 -14.82 6.90
CA LYS A 156 -8.53 -15.27 5.50
C LYS A 156 -7.12 -15.29 4.93
N ARG A 157 -6.84 -16.21 4.04
CA ARG A 157 -5.54 -16.29 3.37
C ARG A 157 -5.41 -15.20 2.32
N VAL A 158 -4.63 -14.18 2.62
CA VAL A 158 -4.34 -13.03 1.74
C VAL A 158 -2.91 -13.05 1.19
N VAL A 159 -2.09 -13.99 1.64
CA VAL A 159 -0.73 -14.22 1.13
C VAL A 159 -0.46 -15.72 1.05
N THR A 160 0.26 -16.13 0.03
CA THR A 160 0.70 -17.53 -0.14
C THR A 160 2.16 -17.56 -0.58
N SER A 161 2.94 -18.44 0.03
CA SER A 161 4.34 -18.70 -0.32
C SER A 161 4.50 -20.17 -0.70
N PHE A 162 5.18 -20.42 -1.79
CA PHE A 162 5.36 -21.79 -2.31
C PHE A 162 6.65 -21.91 -3.12
N LYS A 163 7.05 -23.14 -3.39
CA LYS A 163 8.12 -23.48 -4.31
C LYS A 163 7.49 -23.89 -5.64
N GLY A 164 7.88 -23.22 -6.72
CA GLY A 164 7.50 -23.55 -8.08
C GLY A 164 8.19 -24.82 -8.59
N SER A 165 7.72 -25.35 -9.74
CA SER A 165 8.34 -26.50 -10.42
C SER A 165 9.76 -26.22 -10.92
N ASP A 166 10.11 -24.92 -11.08
CA ASP A 166 11.43 -24.41 -11.39
C ASP A 166 12.37 -24.28 -10.17
N ASN A 167 11.95 -24.80 -9.00
CA ASN A 167 12.65 -24.71 -7.73
C ASN A 167 12.76 -23.30 -7.11
N THR A 168 12.18 -22.27 -7.72
CA THR A 168 12.14 -20.91 -7.18
C THR A 168 11.06 -20.77 -6.12
N LYS A 169 11.35 -20.04 -5.02
CA LYS A 169 10.35 -19.71 -4.00
C LYS A 169 9.64 -18.41 -4.38
N TYR A 170 8.31 -18.51 -4.50
CA TYR A 170 7.44 -17.41 -4.87
C TYR A 170 6.55 -16.96 -3.70
N ILE A 171 6.18 -15.69 -3.71
CA ILE A 171 5.22 -15.07 -2.81
C ILE A 171 4.17 -14.39 -3.68
N LEU A 172 2.90 -14.70 -3.44
CA LEU A 172 1.76 -13.99 -3.99
C LEU A 172 0.99 -13.32 -2.85
N ALA A 173 0.62 -12.06 -3.02
CA ALA A 173 -0.20 -11.34 -2.04
C ALA A 173 -1.42 -10.69 -2.72
N TYR A 174 -2.58 -10.93 -2.15
CA TYR A 174 -3.85 -10.30 -2.50
C TYR A 174 -3.83 -8.83 -2.07
N ILE A 175 -4.26 -7.92 -2.96
CA ILE A 175 -4.24 -6.48 -2.72
C ILE A 175 -5.63 -5.88 -2.89
N GLU A 176 -6.33 -6.20 -4.00
CA GLU A 176 -7.70 -5.74 -4.27
C GLU A 176 -8.57 -6.90 -4.76
N PRO A 177 -9.87 -6.83 -4.49
CA PRO A 177 -10.64 -5.73 -3.86
C PRO A 177 -10.57 -5.76 -2.32
N LYS A 178 -10.22 -4.65 -1.68
CA LYS A 178 -10.32 -4.50 -0.19
C LYS A 178 -11.78 -4.52 0.28
N ASN A 179 -12.68 -4.01 -0.55
CA ASN A 179 -14.12 -3.95 -0.30
C ASN A 179 -14.86 -4.64 -1.45
N PRO A 180 -14.92 -5.99 -1.46
CA PRO A 180 -15.55 -6.74 -2.54
C PRO A 180 -17.05 -6.45 -2.63
N LYS A 181 -17.59 -6.57 -3.84
CA LYS A 181 -19.01 -6.36 -4.16
C LYS A 181 -19.52 -7.53 -5.00
N VAL A 182 -20.82 -7.79 -4.93
CA VAL A 182 -21.52 -8.69 -5.87
C VAL A 182 -21.52 -8.02 -7.24
N ALA A 183 -20.40 -8.13 -7.95
CA ALA A 183 -20.11 -7.53 -9.24
C ALA A 183 -18.76 -8.05 -9.77
N THR A 184 -18.37 -7.58 -10.96
CA THR A 184 -16.98 -7.70 -11.41
C THR A 184 -16.12 -6.62 -10.72
N ASN A 185 -15.21 -7.08 -9.86
CA ASN A 185 -14.27 -6.25 -9.11
C ASN A 185 -12.92 -6.15 -9.84
N ASP A 186 -12.18 -5.09 -9.58
CA ASP A 186 -10.76 -5.07 -9.93
C ASP A 186 -10.04 -6.10 -9.05
N PHE A 187 -9.21 -6.95 -9.66
CA PHE A 187 -8.36 -7.90 -8.96
C PHE A 187 -6.92 -7.46 -9.09
N VAL A 188 -6.27 -7.23 -7.95
CA VAL A 188 -4.86 -6.83 -7.91
C VAL A 188 -4.09 -7.78 -7.02
N VAL A 189 -3.00 -8.30 -7.53
CA VAL A 189 -2.10 -9.22 -6.85
C VAL A 189 -0.64 -8.84 -7.10
N GLY A 190 0.19 -8.96 -6.08
CA GLY A 190 1.63 -8.85 -6.22
C GLY A 190 2.28 -10.23 -6.36
N VAL A 191 3.35 -10.31 -7.15
CA VAL A 191 4.14 -11.54 -7.38
C VAL A 191 5.61 -11.24 -7.19
N TRP A 192 6.23 -11.92 -6.24
CA TRP A 192 7.65 -11.79 -5.95
C TRP A 192 8.32 -13.16 -5.94
N LYS A 193 9.60 -13.19 -6.24
CA LYS A 193 10.48 -14.35 -6.00
C LYS A 193 11.50 -14.02 -4.93
N MET A 194 11.80 -14.99 -4.10
CA MET A 194 12.87 -14.93 -3.13
C MET A 194 14.21 -15.13 -3.83
N VAL A 195 15.09 -14.14 -3.74
CA VAL A 195 16.47 -14.24 -4.21
C VAL A 195 17.34 -14.84 -3.13
N ASP A 196 17.21 -14.34 -1.91
CA ASP A 196 17.79 -14.86 -0.68
C ASP A 196 16.86 -14.55 0.52
N MET A 197 17.32 -14.84 1.76
CA MET A 197 16.52 -14.64 2.98
C MET A 197 16.14 -13.17 3.23
N ASN A 198 16.85 -12.22 2.64
CA ASN A 198 16.65 -10.78 2.86
C ASN A 198 16.21 -10.04 1.61
N THR A 199 16.29 -10.67 0.44
CA THR A 199 16.09 -10.03 -0.86
C THR A 199 14.98 -10.71 -1.66
N PHE A 200 14.02 -9.90 -2.09
CA PHE A 200 12.91 -10.33 -2.92
C PHE A 200 12.83 -9.44 -4.16
N ALA A 201 12.61 -10.06 -5.30
CA ALA A 201 12.46 -9.36 -6.57
C ALA A 201 11.04 -9.51 -7.10
N VAL A 202 10.50 -8.44 -7.67
CA VAL A 202 9.25 -8.53 -8.46
C VAL A 202 9.48 -9.48 -9.62
N VAL A 203 8.50 -10.31 -9.92
CA VAL A 203 8.53 -11.19 -11.09
C VAL A 203 7.84 -10.47 -12.24
N ASP A 204 8.42 -10.50 -13.43
CA ASP A 204 7.90 -9.80 -14.59
C ASP A 204 7.38 -10.76 -15.68
N GLY A 205 6.27 -10.34 -16.30
CA GLY A 205 5.73 -10.99 -17.50
C GLY A 205 5.01 -12.33 -17.25
N TYR A 206 4.75 -12.69 -15.98
CA TYR A 206 4.01 -13.90 -15.63
C TYR A 206 2.50 -13.66 -15.71
N THR A 207 1.72 -14.72 -15.51
CA THR A 207 0.26 -14.65 -15.40
C THR A 207 -0.17 -15.33 -14.10
N VAL A 208 -1.00 -14.65 -13.32
CA VAL A 208 -1.73 -15.25 -12.20
C VAL A 208 -3.12 -15.62 -12.70
N LYS A 209 -3.32 -16.91 -12.99
CA LYS A 209 -4.64 -17.42 -13.36
C LYS A 209 -5.50 -17.53 -12.10
N ILE A 210 -6.79 -17.23 -12.21
CA ILE A 210 -7.76 -17.29 -11.12
C ILE A 210 -8.95 -18.13 -11.51
N ASP A 211 -9.45 -18.90 -10.54
CA ASP A 211 -10.72 -19.64 -10.59
C ASP A 211 -11.42 -19.51 -9.23
N PRO A 212 -12.28 -18.49 -9.06
CA PRO A 212 -13.03 -18.28 -7.83
C PRO A 212 -14.12 -19.34 -7.68
N ARG A 213 -14.15 -19.96 -6.51
CA ARG A 213 -15.13 -21.00 -6.17
C ARG A 213 -15.78 -20.71 -4.83
N MET A 214 -17.04 -21.10 -4.70
CA MET A 214 -17.83 -21.03 -3.48
C MET A 214 -18.08 -22.44 -2.92
N PRO A 215 -17.23 -22.93 -1.99
CA PRO A 215 -17.31 -24.32 -1.53
C PRO A 215 -18.64 -24.68 -0.88
N SER A 216 -19.26 -23.76 -0.14
CA SER A 216 -20.56 -23.95 0.51
C SER A 216 -21.74 -24.10 -0.47
N MET A 217 -21.54 -23.76 -1.75
CA MET A 217 -22.54 -23.81 -2.81
C MET A 217 -22.17 -24.86 -3.89
N GLY A 218 -21.70 -26.04 -3.46
CA GLY A 218 -21.29 -27.09 -4.39
C GLY A 218 -20.11 -26.73 -5.27
N ASN A 219 -19.19 -25.93 -4.74
CA ASN A 219 -18.02 -25.43 -5.47
C ASN A 219 -18.37 -24.59 -6.70
N HIS A 220 -19.50 -23.86 -6.62
CA HIS A 220 -19.99 -22.97 -7.68
C HIS A 220 -18.91 -21.97 -8.10
N THR A 221 -18.73 -21.75 -9.38
CA THR A 221 -17.82 -20.74 -9.95
C THR A 221 -18.60 -19.49 -10.40
N SER A 222 -17.89 -18.39 -10.63
CA SER A 222 -18.46 -17.22 -11.27
C SER A 222 -17.89 -17.02 -12.68
N PRO A 223 -18.68 -16.54 -13.64
CA PRO A 223 -18.22 -16.24 -15.00
C PRO A 223 -17.47 -14.90 -15.07
N ASN A 224 -16.87 -14.59 -16.23
CA ASN A 224 -16.30 -13.29 -16.57
C ASN A 224 -15.08 -12.86 -15.71
N ASN A 225 -14.32 -13.82 -15.20
CA ASN A 225 -13.05 -13.55 -14.57
C ASN A 225 -11.98 -13.26 -15.64
N MET A 226 -11.05 -12.38 -15.32
CA MET A 226 -9.85 -12.13 -16.12
C MET A 226 -8.61 -12.44 -15.28
N HIS A 227 -7.73 -13.29 -15.82
CA HIS A 227 -6.45 -13.58 -15.20
C HIS A 227 -5.63 -12.31 -15.01
N ALA A 228 -4.83 -12.25 -13.95
CA ALA A 228 -4.04 -11.07 -13.67
C ALA A 228 -2.70 -11.11 -14.43
N THR A 229 -2.39 -10.01 -15.10
CA THR A 229 -1.15 -9.76 -15.84
C THR A 229 -0.57 -8.40 -15.46
N GLN A 230 0.72 -8.20 -15.69
CA GLN A 230 1.36 -6.91 -15.47
C GLN A 230 1.07 -5.95 -16.63
N LYS A 231 0.93 -4.65 -16.28
CA LYS A 231 0.92 -3.56 -17.27
C LYS A 231 2.32 -3.04 -17.58
N ASN A 232 3.18 -3.01 -16.56
CA ASN A 232 4.55 -2.51 -16.67
C ASN A 232 5.49 -3.40 -15.85
N ALA A 233 6.72 -3.57 -16.31
CA ALA A 233 7.76 -4.27 -15.55
C ALA A 233 7.97 -3.66 -14.16
N GLY A 234 8.23 -4.49 -13.17
CA GLY A 234 8.37 -4.09 -11.76
C GLY A 234 7.05 -3.77 -11.05
N GLY A 235 5.91 -3.82 -11.76
CA GLY A 235 4.60 -3.46 -11.23
C GLY A 235 3.81 -4.64 -10.67
N LEU A 236 2.60 -4.31 -10.20
CA LEU A 236 1.61 -5.29 -9.75
C LEU A 236 0.87 -5.93 -10.94
N TYR A 237 0.15 -6.99 -10.67
CA TYR A 237 -0.67 -7.74 -11.63
C TYR A 237 -2.13 -7.36 -11.50
N PHE A 238 -2.81 -7.15 -12.62
CA PHE A 238 -4.17 -6.65 -12.70
C PHE A 238 -5.04 -7.63 -13.50
N GLY A 239 -6.18 -7.98 -12.94
CA GLY A 239 -7.20 -8.83 -13.53
C GLY A 239 -8.61 -8.37 -13.16
N LYS A 240 -9.59 -9.25 -13.35
CA LYS A 240 -10.98 -9.03 -12.91
C LYS A 240 -11.49 -10.24 -12.15
N LEU A 241 -12.06 -9.99 -10.98
CA LEU A 241 -12.68 -10.97 -10.12
C LEU A 241 -14.19 -10.73 -10.11
N SER A 242 -14.94 -11.61 -10.75
CA SER A 242 -16.38 -11.60 -10.72
C SER A 242 -16.88 -12.38 -9.51
N LEU A 243 -17.77 -11.78 -8.73
CA LEU A 243 -18.41 -12.39 -7.58
C LEU A 243 -19.92 -12.27 -7.76
N THR A 244 -20.62 -13.40 -7.83
CA THR A 244 -22.05 -13.44 -8.16
C THR A 244 -22.96 -13.37 -6.93
N MET A 245 -22.39 -13.56 -5.73
CA MET A 245 -23.11 -13.48 -4.45
C MET A 245 -22.14 -13.16 -3.32
N SER A 246 -22.67 -12.71 -2.18
CA SER A 246 -21.92 -12.55 -0.94
C SER A 246 -21.64 -13.91 -0.29
N GLY A 247 -20.68 -13.94 0.64
CA GLY A 247 -20.27 -15.13 1.39
C GLY A 247 -18.81 -15.49 1.19
N TYR A 248 -18.44 -16.71 1.57
CA TYR A 248 -17.06 -17.19 1.51
C TYR A 248 -16.68 -17.68 0.10
N TRP A 249 -15.61 -17.10 -0.44
CA TRP A 249 -14.99 -17.47 -1.72
C TRP A 249 -13.56 -17.94 -1.53
N LYS A 250 -13.20 -19.04 -2.19
CA LYS A 250 -11.84 -19.47 -2.40
C LYS A 250 -11.42 -19.10 -3.82
N ILE A 251 -10.45 -18.20 -3.92
CA ILE A 251 -9.88 -17.77 -5.20
C ILE A 251 -8.72 -18.71 -5.51
N ASN A 252 -8.97 -19.80 -6.20
CA ASN A 252 -7.94 -20.73 -6.62
C ASN A 252 -7.02 -20.07 -7.63
N LEU A 253 -5.72 -20.36 -7.51
CA LEU A 253 -4.68 -19.71 -8.29
C LEU A 253 -3.84 -20.74 -9.06
N GLN A 254 -3.31 -20.32 -10.21
CA GLN A 254 -2.15 -20.92 -10.84
C GLN A 254 -1.16 -19.82 -11.19
N LEU A 255 0.13 -20.04 -10.95
CA LEU A 255 1.19 -19.16 -11.43
C LEU A 255 1.75 -19.76 -12.72
N ALA A 256 1.61 -19.02 -13.82
CA ALA A 256 2.19 -19.36 -15.12
C ALA A 256 3.35 -18.42 -15.45
N ASP A 257 4.44 -18.95 -15.97
CA ASP A 257 5.58 -18.17 -16.44
C ASP A 257 5.29 -17.46 -17.78
N GLN A 258 6.29 -16.76 -18.33
CA GLN A 258 6.18 -16.04 -19.59
C GLN A 258 5.86 -16.95 -20.80
N SER A 259 6.21 -18.23 -20.73
CA SER A 259 5.90 -19.23 -21.77
C SER A 259 4.49 -19.82 -21.61
N GLY A 260 3.80 -19.53 -20.51
CA GLY A 260 2.52 -20.12 -20.14
C GLY A 260 2.64 -21.44 -19.36
N THR A 261 3.86 -21.89 -19.02
CA THR A 261 4.09 -23.09 -18.20
C THR A 261 3.60 -22.86 -16.77
N ILE A 262 2.78 -23.76 -16.24
CA ILE A 262 2.28 -23.69 -14.86
C ILE A 262 3.41 -24.07 -13.91
N LEU A 263 3.84 -23.13 -13.09
CA LEU A 263 4.87 -23.34 -12.08
C LEU A 263 4.29 -23.87 -10.76
N LYS A 264 3.03 -23.52 -10.45
CA LYS A 264 2.30 -23.97 -9.26
C LYS A 264 0.80 -23.74 -9.41
N GLY A 265 0.02 -24.56 -8.71
CA GLY A 265 -1.44 -24.51 -8.70
C GLY A 265 -2.05 -25.47 -9.71
N GLU A 266 -3.25 -25.93 -9.44
CA GLU A 266 -3.97 -26.94 -10.20
C GLU A 266 -5.22 -26.33 -10.84
N GLU A 267 -5.60 -26.88 -12.00
CA GLU A 267 -6.90 -26.59 -12.62
C GLU A 267 -8.02 -27.26 -11.82
N ILE A 268 -9.10 -26.53 -11.60
CA ILE A 268 -10.23 -27.00 -10.80
C ILE A 268 -11.17 -27.82 -11.66
N ASN A 269 -11.39 -29.06 -11.23
CA ASN A 269 -12.32 -30.02 -11.84
C ASN A 269 -12.89 -30.95 -10.75
N ASP A 270 -13.70 -31.94 -11.13
CA ASP A 270 -14.34 -32.83 -10.18
C ASP A 270 -13.37 -33.67 -9.33
N SER A 271 -12.19 -34.00 -9.87
CA SER A 271 -11.13 -34.71 -9.14
C SER A 271 -10.18 -33.80 -8.37
N THR A 272 -10.18 -32.52 -8.68
CA THR A 272 -9.32 -31.49 -8.07
C THR A 272 -10.18 -30.30 -7.66
N PRO A 273 -10.89 -30.37 -6.53
CA PRO A 273 -11.87 -29.34 -6.15
C PRO A 273 -11.24 -28.03 -5.64
N ALA A 274 -9.95 -28.01 -5.39
CA ALA A 274 -9.21 -26.81 -4.96
C ALA A 274 -7.76 -26.85 -5.41
N SER A 275 -7.19 -25.67 -5.73
CA SER A 275 -5.76 -25.51 -6.00
C SER A 275 -4.95 -25.53 -4.69
N SER A 276 -3.70 -25.99 -4.77
CA SER A 276 -2.73 -25.94 -3.67
C SER A 276 -2.36 -24.52 -3.28
N ILE A 277 -2.54 -23.53 -4.18
CA ILE A 277 -2.36 -22.11 -3.92
C ILE A 277 -3.67 -21.35 -4.15
N TYR A 278 -4.06 -20.51 -3.19
CA TYR A 278 -5.32 -19.78 -3.24
C TYR A 278 -5.30 -18.58 -2.31
N PHE A 279 -6.21 -17.65 -2.54
CA PHE A 279 -6.63 -16.64 -1.56
C PHE A 279 -8.04 -16.93 -1.06
N GLU A 280 -8.39 -16.31 0.05
CA GLU A 280 -9.72 -16.40 0.64
C GLU A 280 -10.30 -15.01 0.84
N LEU A 281 -11.60 -14.94 0.64
CA LEU A 281 -12.33 -13.70 0.78
C LEU A 281 -13.76 -14.02 1.27
N GLU A 282 -14.33 -13.14 2.11
CA GLU A 282 -15.69 -13.26 2.61
C GLU A 282 -16.29 -11.88 2.84
N PHE A 283 -17.52 -11.66 2.41
CA PHE A 283 -18.18 -10.35 2.52
C PHE A 283 -19.72 -10.48 2.50
#